data_fb1649b0b1c93b188da3f265fd2a8fff
#
_entry.id   fb1649b0b1c93b188da3f265fd2a8fff
#
_cell.length_a   1.000
_cell.length_b   1.000
_cell.length_c   1.000
_cell.angle_alpha   90.00
_cell.angle_beta   90.00
_cell.angle_gamma   90.00
#
_symmetry.space_group_name_H-M   'P 1'
#
loop_
_entity.id
_entity.type
_entity.pdbx_description
1 polymer ?
#
loop_
_entity_poly.entity_id
_entity_poly.type
_entity_poly.pdbx_seq_one_letter_code
_entity_poly.pdbx_strand_id
1 'polypeptide(L)' 'MLDANSLTQRQAALGPNTRLECKICWTVYDPAVGDEVWQVPPGTPFASLPAFWTCPNCAAEKSNFLVQGG' A
#
# COMPACT_ATOMS: atom_id res chain seq x y z
N MET A 1 -4.17 15.80 -19.35
CA MET A 1 -3.12 14.96 -19.87
C MET A 1 -2.06 14.62 -18.84
N LEU A 2 -1.47 15.60 -18.22
CA LEU A 2 -0.47 15.34 -17.20
C LEU A 2 -1.05 14.58 -16.01
N ASP A 3 -2.30 14.85 -15.67
CA ASP A 3 -2.94 14.21 -14.53
C ASP A 3 -3.09 12.71 -14.75
N ALA A 4 -3.50 12.32 -15.94
CA ALA A 4 -3.63 10.90 -16.25
C ALA A 4 -2.27 10.21 -16.20
N ASN A 5 -1.24 10.87 -16.72
CA ASN A 5 0.11 10.33 -16.67
C ASN A 5 0.62 10.23 -15.24
N SER A 6 0.30 11.22 -14.41
CA SER A 6 0.70 11.21 -13.01
C SER A 6 0.09 10.04 -12.27
N LEU A 7 -1.20 9.76 -12.48
CA LEU A 7 -1.86 8.63 -11.86
C LEU A 7 -1.24 7.31 -12.31
N THR A 8 -0.98 7.18 -13.60
CA THR A 8 -0.34 5.99 -14.14
C THR A 8 1.04 5.80 -13.54
N GLN A 9 1.80 6.88 -13.44
CA GLN A 9 3.15 6.81 -12.87
C GLN A 9 3.12 6.42 -11.40
N ARG A 10 2.15 6.90 -10.64
CA ARG A 10 2.03 6.53 -9.24
C ARG A 10 1.78 5.04 -9.09
N GLN A 11 0.91 4.49 -9.92
CA GLN A 11 0.65 3.06 -9.89
C GLN A 11 1.86 2.28 -10.34
N ALA A 12 2.55 2.76 -11.36
CA ALA A 12 3.76 2.12 -11.85
C ALA A 12 4.91 2.24 -10.86
N ALA A 13 4.86 3.24 -9.96
CA ALA A 13 5.90 3.42 -8.96
C ALA A 13 5.77 2.47 -7.78
N LEU A 14 4.71 1.65 -7.71
CA LEU A 14 4.56 0.65 -6.66
C LEU A 14 5.51 -0.49 -6.92
N GLY A 15 6.72 -0.34 -6.43
CA GLY A 15 7.73 -1.39 -6.53
C GLY A 15 7.61 -2.40 -5.40
N PRO A 16 8.46 -3.42 -5.41
CA PRO A 16 8.41 -4.46 -4.39
C PRO A 16 8.73 -3.97 -2.99
N ASN A 17 9.39 -2.83 -2.87
CA ASN A 17 9.78 -2.28 -1.57
C ASN A 17 9.08 -0.96 -1.24
N THR A 18 8.10 -0.56 -2.04
CA THR A 18 7.41 0.71 -1.82
C THR A 18 6.54 0.62 -0.57
N ARG A 19 6.76 1.55 0.35
CA ARG A 19 5.95 1.65 1.56
C ARG A 19 4.76 2.57 1.31
N LEU A 20 3.62 2.18 1.87
CA LEU A 20 2.41 2.98 1.76
C LEU A 20 1.86 3.26 3.15
N GLU A 21 1.16 4.37 3.29
CA GLU A 21 0.56 4.73 4.57
C GLU A 21 -0.94 4.90 4.43
N CYS A 22 -1.66 4.45 5.44
CA CYS A 22 -3.11 4.61 5.51
C CYS A 22 -3.42 6.05 5.84
N LYS A 23 -4.18 6.73 4.98
CA LYS A 23 -4.50 8.13 5.23
C LYS A 23 -5.60 8.31 6.28
N ILE A 24 -6.15 7.22 6.79
CA ILE A 24 -7.16 7.28 7.84
C ILE A 24 -6.50 7.24 9.22
N CYS A 25 -5.58 6.30 9.44
CA CYS A 25 -4.95 6.12 10.75
C CYS A 25 -3.44 6.23 10.73
N TRP A 26 -2.84 6.45 9.55
CA TRP A 26 -1.41 6.64 9.34
C TRP A 26 -0.55 5.40 9.61
N THR A 27 -1.17 4.23 9.66
CA THR A 27 -0.43 2.97 9.73
C THR A 27 0.32 2.76 8.42
N VAL A 28 1.57 2.35 8.50
CA VAL A 28 2.41 2.12 7.33
C VAL A 28 2.42 0.63 6.98
N TYR A 29 2.20 0.30 5.71
CA TYR A 29 2.48 -1.03 5.21
C TYR A 29 3.90 -1.04 4.65
N ASP A 30 4.76 -1.82 5.27
CA ASP A 30 6.15 -1.98 4.84
C ASP A 30 6.33 -3.38 4.27
N PRO A 31 6.59 -3.50 2.96
CA PRO A 31 6.76 -4.83 2.35
C PRO A 31 7.86 -5.67 3.01
N ALA A 32 8.88 -5.01 3.55
CA ALA A 32 9.96 -5.75 4.21
C ALA A 32 9.50 -6.44 5.49
N VAL A 33 8.44 -5.95 6.10
CA VAL A 33 7.89 -6.48 7.35
C VAL A 33 6.69 -7.39 7.11
N GLY A 34 5.87 -7.06 6.10
CA GLY A 34 4.61 -7.77 5.87
C GLY A 34 3.53 -7.31 6.84
N ASP A 35 2.58 -8.20 7.10
CA ASP A 35 1.43 -7.88 7.96
C ASP A 35 1.01 -9.12 8.74
N GLU A 36 1.21 -9.09 10.05
CA GLU A 36 0.90 -10.22 10.90
C GLU A 36 -0.60 -10.47 11.03
N VAL A 37 -1.41 -9.42 11.00
CA VAL A 37 -2.86 -9.55 11.18
C VAL A 37 -3.45 -10.40 10.07
N TRP A 38 -3.03 -10.14 8.84
CA TRP A 38 -3.49 -10.89 7.67
C TRP A 38 -2.53 -12.03 7.31
N GLN A 39 -1.51 -12.27 8.13
CA GLN A 39 -0.51 -13.30 7.89
C GLN A 39 0.18 -13.13 6.53
N VAL A 40 0.49 -11.89 6.20
CA VAL A 40 1.22 -11.55 4.98
C VAL A 40 2.72 -11.66 5.29
N PRO A 41 3.45 -12.53 4.59
CA PRO A 41 4.86 -12.72 4.89
C PRO A 41 5.71 -11.52 4.49
N PRO A 42 6.85 -11.32 5.16
CA PRO A 42 7.81 -10.31 4.72
C PRO A 42 8.21 -10.52 3.28
N GLY A 43 8.40 -9.43 2.56
CA GLY A 43 8.77 -9.47 1.16
C GLY A 43 7.57 -9.44 0.22
N THR A 44 6.36 -9.19 0.72
CA THR A 44 5.16 -9.12 -0.10
C THR A 44 4.90 -7.67 -0.50
N PRO A 45 4.96 -7.34 -1.80
CA PRO A 45 4.65 -5.99 -2.26
C PRO A 45 3.18 -5.65 -2.02
N PHE A 46 2.90 -4.38 -1.81
CA PHE A 46 1.53 -3.92 -1.60
C PHE A 46 0.62 -4.31 -2.77
N ALA A 47 1.13 -4.23 -3.99
CA ALA A 47 0.35 -4.59 -5.18
C ALA A 47 -0.06 -6.06 -5.21
N SER A 48 0.65 -6.91 -4.48
CA SER A 48 0.35 -8.34 -4.41
C SER A 48 -0.67 -8.69 -3.34
N LEU A 49 -1.07 -7.73 -2.52
CA LEU A 49 -2.08 -7.97 -1.49
C LEU A 49 -3.44 -8.23 -2.14
N PRO A 50 -4.27 -9.10 -1.54
CA PRO A 50 -5.60 -9.36 -2.08
C PRO A 50 -6.41 -8.07 -2.16
N ALA A 51 -7.36 -8.04 -3.11
CA ALA A 51 -8.22 -6.87 -3.27
C ALA A 51 -9.05 -6.58 -2.01
N PHE A 52 -9.36 -7.61 -1.25
CA PHE A 52 -10.16 -7.48 -0.01
C PHE A 52 -9.30 -7.18 1.22
N TRP A 53 -7.99 -7.05 1.06
CA TRP A 53 -7.12 -6.69 2.18
C TRP A 53 -7.46 -5.30 2.68
N THR A 54 -7.48 -5.13 3.99
CA THR A 54 -7.75 -3.84 4.61
C THR A 54 -6.66 -3.51 5.61
N CYS A 55 -6.62 -2.25 6.03
CA CYS A 55 -5.67 -1.81 7.03
C CYS A 55 -5.83 -2.64 8.31
N PRO A 56 -4.76 -3.25 8.82
CA PRO A 56 -4.84 -4.07 10.02
C PRO A 56 -5.20 -3.29 11.28
N ASN A 57 -5.08 -1.96 11.21
CA ASN A 57 -5.36 -1.12 12.38
C ASN A 57 -6.79 -0.55 12.37
N CYS A 58 -7.25 -0.03 11.22
CA CYS A 58 -8.54 0.65 11.15
C CYS A 58 -9.50 0.05 10.13
N ALA A 59 -9.09 -0.99 9.42
CA ALA A 59 -9.89 -1.67 8.40
C ALA A 59 -10.23 -0.81 7.17
N ALA A 60 -9.47 0.25 6.94
CA ALA A 60 -9.64 1.04 5.72
C ALA A 60 -9.26 0.22 4.49
N GLU A 61 -9.93 0.48 3.39
CA GLU A 61 -9.66 -0.24 2.15
C GLU A 61 -8.31 0.15 1.56
N LYS A 62 -7.79 -0.70 0.66
CA LYS A 62 -6.51 -0.46 0.00
C LYS A 62 -6.46 0.90 -0.68
N SER A 63 -7.59 1.37 -1.21
CA SER A 63 -7.65 2.65 -1.91
C SER A 63 -7.36 3.84 -1.00
N ASN A 64 -7.35 3.63 0.31
CA ASN A 64 -7.02 4.68 1.27
C ASN A 64 -5.52 4.73 1.59
N PHE A 65 -4.72 3.92 0.94
CA PHE A 65 -3.28 3.91 1.14
C PHE A 65 -2.58 4.74 0.09
N LEU A 66 -1.63 5.56 0.52
CA LEU A 66 -0.85 6.42 -0.35
C LEU A 66 0.63 6.05 -0.22
N VAL A 67 1.38 6.26 -1.30
CA VAL A 67 2.81 6.03 -1.27
C VAL A 67 3.45 6.97 -0.25
N GLN A 68 4.18 6.39 0.69
CA GLN A 68 4.83 7.16 1.74
C GLN A 68 5.95 8.02 1.16
N GLY A 69 5.95 9.30 1.51
CA GLY A 69 6.98 10.21 1.06
C GLY A 69 6.83 10.66 -0.37
N GLY A 70 5.77 10.22 -1.03
CA GLY A 70 5.56 10.53 -2.44
C GLY A 70 4.60 11.65 -2.73
#